data_249e78752c60370d5ae5116c03060c13
#
_entry.id   249e78752c60370d5ae5116c03060c13
#
_cell.length_a   1.000
_cell.length_b   1.000
_cell.length_c   1.000
_cell.angle_alpha   90.00
_cell.angle_beta   90.00
_cell.angle_gamma   90.00
#
_symmetry.space_group_name_H-M   'P 1'
#
loop_
_entity.id
_entity.type
_entity.pdbx_description
1 polymer ?
#
loop_
_entity_poly.entity_id
_entity_poly.type
_entity_poly.pdbx_seq_one_letter_code
_entity_poly.pdbx_strand_id
1 'polypeptide(L)'
;MNKKIQLLDCTLRDGCYIVDSKFGDPLIKGLLKRLYAAGIEIIECGWLKNDPHKEGSAFFHLPDELMPYLPDEPKQDRLLCLMIDWDRYDLSQLPPYSGRGADAIRMVFPHGRSTEAIALSRKIIDSGYKLFFQAANTLSYSDEELASLAHSVNRSGAEALSIVDTFGAMYPADLERIFRVLDHELDPGIKLGFHSHNNQQLSFALSIKFVELSEKSKRNIIIDSSLSGLGRGAGNATTELVSSYLNRIGSAHYDMNEILDAIDTYIDPLKANFSWGYNTSYFISGYYCCHVNNIAYLKKNHRTLSKDMRLIIESLSPADRLQYKYDNLEKKYVDYSNRTVDDTAARKTLKQHFDGRKLLLLAPGKTLKSCQEQINRFIREENPLIIGINSIPENYSCDWLFFSKPLRYQYAHEKSPDTFSEVPKILTSNIKTAGNADEFIVNYNLLVKLGWIFFDDSMIMFLRLLEKLENQEVYLAGFDGFSLTETYNYADPFLQGELDRQKRETLNADIASMLQNIVREAGSRLRLKFLTPSIYSTILSE
;
A
#
# COMPACT_ATOMS: atom_id res chain seq x y z
N MET A 1 -7.83 26.62 32.23
CA MET A 1 -8.85 26.93 31.21
C MET A 1 -8.84 25.82 30.19
N ASN A 2 -9.95 25.14 29.94
CA ASN A 2 -10.01 24.20 28.82
C ASN A 2 -9.72 24.95 27.52
N LYS A 3 -8.65 24.60 26.83
CA LYS A 3 -8.35 25.18 25.52
C LYS A 3 -9.47 24.79 24.53
N LYS A 4 -9.98 25.78 23.80
CA LYS A 4 -11.07 25.59 22.82
C LYS A 4 -10.63 24.70 21.65
N ILE A 5 -9.35 24.77 21.25
CA ILE A 5 -8.72 23.97 20.22
C ILE A 5 -7.59 23.17 20.87
N GLN A 6 -7.58 21.86 20.67
CA GLN A 6 -6.53 20.96 21.13
C GLN A 6 -5.91 20.25 19.94
N LEU A 7 -4.60 20.14 19.93
CA LEU A 7 -3.87 19.34 18.94
C LEU A 7 -3.65 17.93 19.50
N LEU A 8 -3.92 16.95 18.67
CA LEU A 8 -3.61 15.55 18.93
C LEU A 8 -2.53 15.10 17.94
N ASP A 9 -1.40 14.64 18.47
CA ASP A 9 -0.39 13.97 17.65
C ASP A 9 -0.64 12.46 17.62
N CYS A 10 -0.81 11.89 16.42
CA CYS A 10 -1.03 10.46 16.21
C CYS A 10 0.16 9.76 15.50
N THR A 11 1.35 10.35 15.54
CA THR A 11 2.54 9.84 14.84
C THR A 11 2.82 8.37 15.18
N LEU A 12 2.82 8.00 16.46
CA LEU A 12 3.09 6.63 16.89
C LEU A 12 1.97 5.67 16.52
N ARG A 13 0.72 6.11 16.57
CA ARG A 13 -0.41 5.24 16.27
C ARG A 13 -0.56 4.99 14.77
N ASP A 14 -0.62 6.05 13.95
CA ASP A 14 -0.87 5.90 12.53
C ASP A 14 0.40 5.55 11.74
N GLY A 15 1.54 6.06 12.20
CA GLY A 15 2.85 5.73 11.64
C GLY A 15 3.24 4.25 11.82
N CYS A 16 2.66 3.53 12.81
CA CYS A 16 2.96 2.11 13.01
C CYS A 16 2.61 1.25 11.78
N TYR A 17 1.67 1.68 10.95
CA TYR A 17 1.35 1.00 9.69
C TYR A 17 2.46 1.14 8.64
N ILE A 18 3.32 2.13 8.76
CA ILE A 18 4.46 2.37 7.85
C ILE A 18 5.66 1.54 8.28
N VAL A 19 5.94 1.50 9.59
CA VAL A 19 7.13 0.84 10.17
C VAL A 19 6.84 -0.57 10.71
N ASP A 20 5.71 -1.17 10.36
CA ASP A 20 5.27 -2.48 10.86
C ASP A 20 5.28 -2.53 12.40
N SER A 21 4.78 -1.48 13.04
CA SER A 21 4.76 -1.21 14.49
C SER A 21 6.13 -1.12 15.19
N LYS A 22 7.24 -1.30 14.48
CA LYS A 22 8.60 -1.40 15.05
C LYS A 22 9.34 -0.07 14.98
N PHE A 23 9.04 0.84 15.88
CA PHE A 23 9.75 2.10 16.00
C PHE A 23 11.10 1.96 16.74
N GLY A 24 11.18 1.04 17.70
CA GLY A 24 12.27 0.93 18.66
C GLY A 24 12.06 1.83 19.90
N ASP A 25 12.43 1.32 21.08
CA ASP A 25 12.26 2.02 22.35
C ASP A 25 12.88 3.43 22.39
N PRO A 26 14.12 3.64 21.88
CA PRO A 26 14.72 4.98 21.91
C PRO A 26 13.90 6.01 21.13
N LEU A 27 13.31 5.61 19.98
CA LEU A 27 12.48 6.51 19.19
C LEU A 27 11.17 6.83 19.92
N ILE A 28 10.47 5.82 20.46
CA ILE A 28 9.21 6.05 21.17
C ILE A 28 9.43 6.98 22.37
N LYS A 29 10.45 6.72 23.20
CA LYS A 29 10.78 7.56 24.36
C LYS A 29 11.16 8.99 23.96
N GLY A 30 12.04 9.11 22.98
CA GLY A 30 12.51 10.41 22.51
C GLY A 30 11.39 11.23 21.90
N LEU A 31 10.52 10.60 21.10
CA LEU A 31 9.39 11.26 20.47
C LEU A 31 8.38 11.76 21.52
N LEU A 32 8.01 10.92 22.49
CA LEU A 32 7.11 11.33 23.57
C LEU A 32 7.69 12.51 24.36
N LYS A 33 9.00 12.48 24.68
CA LYS A 33 9.67 13.59 25.37
C LYS A 33 9.58 14.90 24.57
N ARG A 34 9.84 14.87 23.26
CA ARG A 34 9.75 16.04 22.38
C ARG A 34 8.33 16.58 22.26
N LEU A 35 7.33 15.70 22.06
CA LEU A 35 5.93 16.11 21.99
C LEU A 35 5.44 16.73 23.33
N TYR A 36 5.92 16.22 24.45
CA TYR A 36 5.69 16.83 25.76
C TYR A 36 6.28 18.23 25.84
N ALA A 37 7.57 18.39 25.49
CA ALA A 37 8.23 19.68 25.51
C ALA A 37 7.61 20.67 24.52
N ALA A 38 7.15 20.20 23.36
CA ALA A 38 6.44 21.01 22.36
C ALA A 38 5.09 21.55 22.85
N GLY A 39 4.52 21.01 23.92
CA GLY A 39 3.25 21.46 24.47
C GLY A 39 2.02 20.84 23.82
N ILE A 40 2.16 19.71 23.11
CA ILE A 40 1.04 18.97 22.50
C ILE A 40 0.09 18.48 23.60
N GLU A 41 -1.20 18.75 23.46
CA GLU A 41 -2.19 18.45 24.50
C GLU A 41 -2.59 16.98 24.56
N ILE A 42 -2.70 16.32 23.40
CA ILE A 42 -3.13 14.92 23.32
C ILE A 42 -2.13 14.15 22.48
N ILE A 43 -1.62 13.04 23.01
CA ILE A 43 -0.68 12.19 22.29
C ILE A 43 -1.26 10.78 22.18
N GLU A 44 -1.47 10.33 20.94
CA GLU A 44 -1.93 8.98 20.64
C GLU A 44 -0.73 8.05 20.49
N CYS A 45 -0.44 7.31 21.56
CA CYS A 45 0.81 6.58 21.72
C CYS A 45 0.87 5.24 20.98
N GLY A 46 -0.25 4.78 20.44
CA GLY A 46 -0.30 3.49 19.72
C GLY A 46 -1.67 2.81 19.80
N TRP A 47 -1.65 1.49 19.64
CA TRP A 47 -2.83 0.63 19.66
C TRP A 47 -2.85 -0.30 20.86
N LEU A 48 -4.04 -0.59 21.42
CA LEU A 48 -4.25 -1.77 22.25
C LEU A 48 -4.59 -2.98 21.37
N LYS A 49 -3.92 -4.10 21.65
CA LYS A 49 -4.06 -5.38 20.95
C LYS A 49 -4.16 -6.53 21.95
N ASN A 50 -4.72 -7.65 21.52
CA ASN A 50 -4.81 -8.84 22.39
C ASN A 50 -3.45 -9.55 22.57
N ASP A 51 -2.53 -9.35 21.61
CA ASP A 51 -1.19 -9.92 21.70
C ASP A 51 -0.35 -9.20 22.75
N PRO A 52 0.55 -9.92 23.48
CA PRO A 52 1.47 -9.31 24.42
C PRO A 52 2.32 -8.21 23.77
N HIS A 53 2.58 -7.15 24.52
CA HIS A 53 3.46 -6.07 24.08
C HIS A 53 4.85 -6.60 23.75
N LYS A 54 5.44 -6.06 22.68
CA LYS A 54 6.84 -6.33 22.28
C LYS A 54 7.63 -5.04 22.35
N GLU A 55 8.81 -5.12 22.95
CA GLU A 55 9.74 -4.00 23.05
C GLU A 55 9.96 -3.30 21.70
N GLY A 56 9.93 -1.98 21.70
CA GLY A 56 10.05 -1.17 20.48
C GLY A 56 8.81 -1.07 19.61
N SER A 57 7.71 -1.69 20.02
CA SER A 57 6.44 -1.66 19.29
C SER A 57 5.49 -0.59 19.85
N ALA A 58 4.73 0.07 18.97
CA ALA A 58 3.59 0.92 19.36
C ALA A 58 2.27 0.13 19.50
N PHE A 59 2.34 -1.21 19.64
CA PHE A 59 1.23 -2.08 20.02
C PHE A 59 1.38 -2.49 21.48
N PHE A 60 0.39 -2.16 22.29
CA PHE A 60 0.34 -2.45 23.72
C PHE A 60 -0.80 -3.44 24.00
N HIS A 61 -0.64 -4.27 25.01
CA HIS A 61 -1.70 -5.14 25.49
C HIS A 61 -2.53 -4.46 26.58
N LEU A 62 -1.85 -3.76 27.49
CA LEU A 62 -2.46 -3.01 28.60
C LEU A 62 -2.06 -1.54 28.58
N PRO A 63 -2.93 -0.61 29.02
CA PRO A 63 -2.64 0.82 29.02
C PRO A 63 -1.40 1.20 29.86
N ASP A 64 -1.12 0.48 30.93
CA ASP A 64 0.03 0.76 31.82
C ASP A 64 1.38 0.31 31.22
N GLU A 65 1.40 -0.51 30.17
CA GLU A 65 2.62 -0.87 29.45
C GLU A 65 3.26 0.33 28.72
N LEU A 66 2.53 1.44 28.63
CA LEU A 66 3.06 2.71 28.14
C LEU A 66 4.04 3.37 29.12
N MET A 67 3.98 3.05 30.42
CA MET A 67 4.77 3.72 31.47
C MET A 67 6.29 3.77 31.23
N PRO A 68 6.96 2.70 30.78
CA PRO A 68 8.40 2.71 30.53
C PRO A 68 8.87 3.70 29.46
N TYR A 69 7.93 4.20 28.65
CA TYR A 69 8.18 5.13 27.53
C TYR A 69 7.94 6.59 27.89
N LEU A 70 7.27 6.86 29.02
CA LEU A 70 6.91 8.22 29.41
C LEU A 70 8.13 8.99 29.94
N PRO A 71 8.22 10.30 29.68
CA PRO A 71 9.24 11.14 30.30
C PRO A 71 9.02 11.28 31.82
N ASP A 72 10.11 11.54 32.56
CA ASP A 72 10.05 11.76 34.02
C ASP A 72 9.33 13.05 34.42
N GLU A 73 9.07 13.92 33.45
CA GLU A 73 8.40 15.20 33.67
C GLU A 73 6.92 15.01 34.00
N PRO A 74 6.33 15.84 34.86
CA PRO A 74 4.92 15.76 35.19
C PRO A 74 4.04 15.85 33.95
N LYS A 75 3.01 14.98 33.87
CA LYS A 75 2.06 14.93 32.77
C LYS A 75 1.29 16.24 32.54
N GLN A 76 1.16 17.07 33.58
CA GLN A 76 0.39 18.33 33.59
C GLN A 76 -1.04 18.09 33.05
N ASP A 77 -1.53 18.96 32.14
CA ASP A 77 -2.87 18.88 31.54
C ASP A 77 -2.91 18.02 30.26
N ARG A 78 -1.87 17.20 29.97
CA ARG A 78 -1.81 16.35 28.78
C ARG A 78 -2.61 15.09 28.95
N LEU A 79 -3.15 14.60 27.84
CA LEU A 79 -3.84 13.32 27.75
C LEU A 79 -3.04 12.36 26.89
N LEU A 80 -2.79 11.18 27.41
CA LEU A 80 -2.24 10.07 26.64
C LEU A 80 -3.35 9.14 26.24
N CYS A 81 -3.42 8.77 24.98
CA CYS A 81 -4.45 7.86 24.51
C CYS A 81 -3.88 6.69 23.70
N LEU A 82 -4.65 5.61 23.69
CA LEU A 82 -4.42 4.44 22.86
C LEU A 82 -5.68 4.16 22.05
N MET A 83 -5.51 3.67 20.82
CA MET A 83 -6.63 3.33 19.95
C MET A 83 -6.98 1.85 20.05
N ILE A 84 -8.26 1.55 19.89
CA ILE A 84 -8.76 0.18 19.69
C ILE A 84 -9.66 0.12 18.46
N ASP A 85 -9.63 -1.00 17.76
CA ASP A 85 -10.74 -1.41 16.89
C ASP A 85 -11.88 -1.92 17.78
N TRP A 86 -13.12 -1.51 17.50
CA TRP A 86 -14.30 -1.79 18.32
C TRP A 86 -14.55 -3.29 18.58
N ASP A 87 -14.11 -4.17 17.66
CA ASP A 87 -14.35 -5.62 17.69
C ASP A 87 -13.07 -6.48 17.75
N ARG A 88 -11.88 -5.84 17.85
CA ARG A 88 -10.59 -6.56 17.78
C ARG A 88 -9.78 -6.54 19.06
N TYR A 89 -10.18 -5.76 20.05
CA TYR A 89 -9.59 -5.77 21.37
C TYR A 89 -10.61 -6.31 22.37
N ASP A 90 -10.23 -7.33 23.15
CA ASP A 90 -11.07 -7.88 24.19
C ASP A 90 -11.14 -6.94 25.39
N LEU A 91 -12.21 -6.15 25.44
CA LEU A 91 -12.45 -5.19 26.52
C LEU A 91 -12.59 -5.83 27.91
N SER A 92 -12.74 -7.15 28.01
CA SER A 92 -12.70 -7.85 29.32
C SER A 92 -11.31 -7.82 29.97
N GLN A 93 -10.27 -7.60 29.16
CA GLN A 93 -8.88 -7.50 29.60
C GLN A 93 -8.49 -6.07 30.01
N LEU A 94 -9.32 -5.07 29.72
CA LEU A 94 -9.04 -3.68 30.08
C LEU A 94 -9.13 -3.49 31.60
N PRO A 95 -7.99 -3.21 32.29
CA PRO A 95 -8.01 -3.02 33.74
C PRO A 95 -8.69 -1.71 34.12
N PRO A 96 -9.12 -1.54 35.37
CA PRO A 96 -9.53 -0.23 35.89
C PRO A 96 -8.44 0.82 35.69
N TYR A 97 -8.82 2.05 35.39
CA TYR A 97 -7.88 3.16 35.22
C TYR A 97 -7.04 3.37 36.48
N SER A 98 -5.73 3.28 36.34
CA SER A 98 -4.77 3.33 37.44
C SER A 98 -4.29 4.76 37.77
N GLY A 99 -4.63 5.77 36.95
CA GLY A 99 -4.02 7.09 36.99
C GLY A 99 -2.64 7.17 36.34
N ARG A 100 -2.14 6.05 35.77
CA ARG A 100 -0.85 5.91 35.10
C ARG A 100 -1.07 5.41 33.66
N GLY A 101 -0.02 5.45 32.84
CA GLY A 101 -0.15 5.02 31.44
C GLY A 101 -1.11 5.89 30.63
N ALA A 102 -1.96 5.28 29.83
CA ALA A 102 -2.94 5.99 29.02
C ALA A 102 -4.15 6.46 29.83
N ASP A 103 -4.67 7.67 29.53
CA ASP A 103 -5.83 8.28 30.19
C ASP A 103 -7.12 8.05 29.43
N ALA A 104 -6.99 7.89 28.12
CA ALA A 104 -8.12 7.81 27.21
C ALA A 104 -7.98 6.64 26.24
N ILE A 105 -9.11 6.10 25.87
CA ILE A 105 -9.23 5.11 24.81
C ILE A 105 -9.96 5.75 23.63
N ARG A 106 -9.36 5.67 22.46
CA ARG A 106 -9.98 6.04 21.18
C ARG A 106 -10.54 4.80 20.52
N MET A 107 -11.85 4.71 20.38
CA MET A 107 -12.50 3.54 19.75
C MET A 107 -12.88 3.87 18.32
N VAL A 108 -12.25 3.19 17.35
CA VAL A 108 -12.61 3.29 15.94
C VAL A 108 -13.62 2.22 15.55
N PHE A 109 -14.62 2.60 14.77
CA PHE A 109 -15.61 1.71 14.20
C PHE A 109 -15.96 2.12 12.76
N PRO A 110 -16.25 1.15 11.87
CA PRO A 110 -16.64 1.44 10.50
C PRO A 110 -18.09 1.91 10.40
N HIS A 111 -18.44 2.55 9.28
CA HIS A 111 -19.82 2.91 8.95
C HIS A 111 -20.76 1.69 9.09
N GLY A 112 -21.93 1.90 9.69
CA GLY A 112 -22.94 0.87 9.95
C GLY A 112 -22.70 0.00 11.20
N ARG A 113 -21.67 0.30 12.03
CA ARG A 113 -21.37 -0.42 13.28
C ARG A 113 -21.39 0.44 14.54
N SER A 114 -21.90 1.65 14.43
CA SER A 114 -21.93 2.60 15.55
C SER A 114 -22.72 2.09 16.76
N THR A 115 -23.86 1.44 16.54
CA THR A 115 -24.72 0.93 17.63
C THR A 115 -24.00 -0.11 18.48
N GLU A 116 -23.39 -1.09 17.85
CA GLU A 116 -22.64 -2.17 18.52
C GLU A 116 -21.40 -1.61 19.22
N ALA A 117 -20.65 -0.73 18.55
CA ALA A 117 -19.45 -0.12 19.11
C ALA A 117 -19.78 0.73 20.35
N ILE A 118 -20.83 1.55 20.29
CA ILE A 118 -21.27 2.37 21.43
C ILE A 118 -21.76 1.49 22.59
N ALA A 119 -22.45 0.39 22.33
CA ALA A 119 -22.86 -0.54 23.38
C ALA A 119 -21.65 -1.17 24.10
N LEU A 120 -20.62 -1.58 23.34
CA LEU A 120 -19.39 -2.15 23.90
C LEU A 120 -18.55 -1.12 24.66
N SER A 121 -18.57 0.14 24.24
CA SER A 121 -17.77 1.21 24.83
C SER A 121 -18.10 1.53 26.29
N ARG A 122 -19.26 1.08 26.78
CA ARG A 122 -19.66 1.24 28.19
C ARG A 122 -18.60 0.68 29.14
N LYS A 123 -17.96 -0.45 28.78
CA LYS A 123 -16.89 -1.04 29.56
C LYS A 123 -15.68 -0.10 29.75
N ILE A 124 -15.37 0.73 28.75
CA ILE A 124 -14.27 1.70 28.83
C ILE A 124 -14.59 2.77 29.87
N ILE A 125 -15.81 3.31 29.84
CA ILE A 125 -16.29 4.31 30.80
C ILE A 125 -16.32 3.73 32.21
N ASP A 126 -16.90 2.53 32.35
CA ASP A 126 -17.03 1.84 33.65
C ASP A 126 -15.63 1.49 34.24
N SER A 127 -14.61 1.32 33.40
CA SER A 127 -13.22 1.15 33.83
C SER A 127 -12.52 2.47 34.19
N GLY A 128 -13.17 3.63 34.02
CA GLY A 128 -12.68 4.94 34.41
C GLY A 128 -11.86 5.69 33.36
N TYR A 129 -11.70 5.16 32.15
CA TYR A 129 -11.02 5.85 31.07
C TYR A 129 -11.92 6.87 30.36
N LYS A 130 -11.30 7.94 29.87
CA LYS A 130 -11.96 8.84 28.92
C LYS A 130 -12.16 8.12 27.61
N LEU A 131 -13.27 8.41 26.94
CA LEU A 131 -13.63 7.76 25.68
C LEU A 131 -13.75 8.80 24.56
N PHE A 132 -13.05 8.53 23.42
CA PHE A 132 -13.19 9.29 22.19
C PHE A 132 -13.59 8.35 21.05
N PHE A 133 -14.67 8.66 20.36
CA PHE A 133 -15.13 7.88 19.21
C PHE A 133 -14.50 8.35 17.90
N GLN A 134 -14.15 7.40 17.05
CA GLN A 134 -13.62 7.60 15.71
C GLN A 134 -14.58 6.97 14.70
N ALA A 135 -15.49 7.77 14.13
CA ALA A 135 -16.43 7.29 13.12
C ALA A 135 -15.73 7.17 11.76
N ALA A 136 -15.13 6.00 11.48
CA ALA A 136 -14.39 5.79 10.24
C ALA A 136 -15.26 6.00 9.00
N ASN A 137 -14.66 6.61 7.96
CA ASN A 137 -15.33 6.96 6.72
C ASN A 137 -16.61 7.80 6.93
N THR A 138 -16.49 8.87 7.72
CA THR A 138 -17.63 9.74 8.04
C THR A 138 -18.28 10.34 6.78
N LEU A 139 -17.53 10.43 5.68
CA LEU A 139 -18.05 10.88 4.38
C LEU A 139 -19.22 10.03 3.87
N SER A 140 -19.28 8.75 4.23
CA SER A 140 -20.34 7.82 3.80
C SER A 140 -21.65 7.94 4.59
N TYR A 141 -21.69 8.73 5.66
CA TYR A 141 -22.87 8.87 6.48
C TYR A 141 -23.86 9.87 5.86
N SER A 142 -25.14 9.51 5.82
CA SER A 142 -26.23 10.47 5.55
C SER A 142 -26.41 11.43 6.73
N ASP A 143 -27.16 12.50 6.53
CA ASP A 143 -27.45 13.47 7.60
C ASP A 143 -28.27 12.83 8.74
N GLU A 144 -29.20 11.93 8.42
CA GLU A 144 -29.98 11.16 9.40
C GLU A 144 -29.10 10.20 10.20
N GLU A 145 -28.14 9.53 9.54
CA GLU A 145 -27.18 8.65 10.23
C GLU A 145 -26.24 9.43 11.14
N LEU A 146 -25.78 10.61 10.71
CA LEU A 146 -24.99 11.51 11.55
C LEU A 146 -25.75 11.99 12.78
N ALA A 147 -27.02 12.38 12.62
CA ALA A 147 -27.89 12.80 13.73
C ALA A 147 -28.13 11.63 14.70
N SER A 148 -28.41 10.43 14.19
CA SER A 148 -28.60 9.23 15.00
C SER A 148 -27.33 8.86 15.78
N LEU A 149 -26.16 8.97 15.12
CA LEU A 149 -24.85 8.77 15.76
C LEU A 149 -24.64 9.77 16.89
N ALA A 150 -24.86 11.07 16.64
CA ALA A 150 -24.72 12.12 17.64
C ALA A 150 -25.60 11.87 18.86
N HIS A 151 -26.88 11.53 18.67
CA HIS A 151 -27.80 11.20 19.75
C HIS A 151 -27.37 9.98 20.57
N SER A 152 -26.71 9.01 19.92
CA SER A 152 -26.18 7.84 20.62
C SER A 152 -24.93 8.18 21.41
N VAL A 153 -24.05 9.03 20.86
CA VAL A 153 -22.86 9.54 21.53
C VAL A 153 -23.21 10.41 22.74
N ASN A 154 -24.24 11.26 22.65
CA ASN A 154 -24.71 12.08 23.79
C ASN A 154 -25.06 11.24 25.03
N ARG A 155 -25.53 10.00 24.83
CA ARG A 155 -25.92 9.09 25.92
C ARG A 155 -24.78 8.14 26.36
N SER A 156 -23.67 8.13 25.66
CA SER A 156 -22.58 7.16 25.90
C SER A 156 -21.66 7.51 27.06
N GLY A 157 -21.52 8.81 27.37
CA GLY A 157 -20.51 9.33 28.30
C GLY A 157 -19.16 9.65 27.63
N ALA A 158 -19.07 9.60 26.31
CA ALA A 158 -17.86 9.96 25.58
C ALA A 158 -17.56 11.47 25.67
N GLU A 159 -16.26 11.83 25.69
CA GLU A 159 -15.81 13.22 25.70
C GLU A 159 -15.67 13.82 24.28
N ALA A 160 -15.53 12.98 23.26
CA ALA A 160 -15.34 13.42 21.88
C ALA A 160 -15.89 12.44 20.85
N LEU A 161 -16.33 12.99 19.70
CA LEU A 161 -16.59 12.27 18.46
C LEU A 161 -15.77 12.88 17.34
N SER A 162 -15.02 12.09 16.59
CA SER A 162 -14.22 12.59 15.48
C SER A 162 -14.87 12.33 14.13
N ILE A 163 -14.83 13.35 13.29
CA ILE A 163 -15.02 13.25 11.84
C ILE A 163 -13.74 12.63 11.27
N VAL A 164 -13.84 11.50 10.56
CA VAL A 164 -12.69 10.76 10.06
C VAL A 164 -12.75 10.67 8.55
N ASP A 165 -11.83 11.38 7.88
CA ASP A 165 -11.58 11.27 6.45
C ASP A 165 -10.63 10.11 6.16
N THR A 166 -11.14 8.89 6.32
CA THR A 166 -10.38 7.64 6.23
C THR A 166 -9.63 7.46 4.92
N PHE A 167 -10.17 7.99 3.83
CA PHE A 167 -9.60 7.83 2.49
C PHE A 167 -8.94 9.09 1.95
N GLY A 168 -8.86 10.17 2.76
CA GLY A 168 -8.37 11.47 2.31
C GLY A 168 -9.14 11.98 1.09
N ALA A 169 -10.46 11.81 1.10
CA ALA A 169 -11.36 12.03 -0.03
C ALA A 169 -12.30 13.23 0.16
N MET A 170 -12.37 13.82 1.35
CA MET A 170 -13.25 14.95 1.67
C MET A 170 -12.79 16.23 0.98
N TYR A 171 -13.77 17.01 0.56
CA TYR A 171 -13.62 18.40 0.14
C TYR A 171 -14.23 19.35 1.18
N PRO A 172 -13.95 20.66 1.13
CA PRO A 172 -14.45 21.62 2.11
C PRO A 172 -15.96 21.61 2.31
N ALA A 173 -16.75 21.36 1.26
CA ALA A 173 -18.20 21.29 1.34
C ALA A 173 -18.68 20.06 2.13
N ASP A 174 -18.00 18.92 1.97
CA ASP A 174 -18.31 17.69 2.70
C ASP A 174 -18.06 17.87 4.20
N LEU A 175 -16.88 18.42 4.55
CA LEU A 175 -16.55 18.72 5.93
C LEU A 175 -17.55 19.71 6.56
N GLU A 176 -17.93 20.74 5.83
CA GLU A 176 -18.90 21.73 6.32
C GLU A 176 -20.29 21.11 6.56
N ARG A 177 -20.76 20.25 5.65
CA ARG A 177 -22.01 19.50 5.82
C ARG A 177 -21.99 18.65 7.09
N ILE A 178 -20.98 17.81 7.21
CA ILE A 178 -20.84 16.87 8.34
C ILE A 178 -20.69 17.65 9.65
N PHE A 179 -19.85 18.69 9.67
CA PHE A 179 -19.66 19.53 10.84
C PHE A 179 -20.97 20.15 11.31
N ARG A 180 -21.77 20.74 10.41
CA ARG A 180 -23.04 21.40 10.76
C ARG A 180 -24.03 20.44 11.41
N VAL A 181 -24.17 19.23 10.87
CA VAL A 181 -25.08 18.23 11.43
C VAL A 181 -24.59 17.83 12.83
N LEU A 182 -23.34 17.46 12.98
CA LEU A 182 -22.79 17.02 14.26
C LEU A 182 -22.74 18.15 15.30
N ASP A 183 -22.43 19.37 14.89
CA ASP A 183 -22.43 20.54 15.80
C ASP A 183 -23.80 20.88 16.34
N HIS A 184 -24.84 20.68 15.51
CA HIS A 184 -26.23 20.89 15.92
C HIS A 184 -26.75 19.80 16.87
N GLU A 185 -26.41 18.53 16.59
CA GLU A 185 -27.00 17.35 17.24
C GLU A 185 -26.24 16.87 18.49
N LEU A 186 -24.93 17.19 18.58
CA LEU A 186 -24.12 16.81 19.74
C LEU A 186 -24.30 17.79 20.90
N ASP A 187 -24.38 17.26 22.12
CA ASP A 187 -24.36 18.06 23.35
C ASP A 187 -23.13 19.01 23.37
N PRO A 188 -23.30 20.24 23.89
CA PRO A 188 -22.24 21.25 23.90
C PRO A 188 -20.95 20.83 24.63
N GLY A 189 -21.04 19.90 25.58
CA GLY A 189 -19.89 19.36 26.33
C GLY A 189 -19.02 18.36 25.54
N ILE A 190 -19.55 17.79 24.46
CA ILE A 190 -18.84 16.80 23.65
C ILE A 190 -18.02 17.54 22.59
N LYS A 191 -16.73 17.25 22.53
CA LYS A 191 -15.81 17.83 21.55
C LYS A 191 -15.99 17.18 20.18
N LEU A 192 -15.83 17.95 19.11
CA LEU A 192 -15.63 17.39 17.77
C LEU A 192 -14.15 17.22 17.49
N GLY A 193 -13.76 16.03 17.03
CA GLY A 193 -12.44 15.75 16.48
C GLY A 193 -12.45 15.81 14.96
N PHE A 194 -11.28 16.01 14.36
CA PHE A 194 -11.07 15.87 12.92
C PHE A 194 -9.77 15.12 12.64
N HIS A 195 -9.89 13.96 12.02
CA HIS A 195 -8.77 13.12 11.55
C HIS A 195 -8.84 13.01 10.04
N SER A 196 -7.83 13.49 9.34
CA SER A 196 -7.82 13.54 7.87
C SER A 196 -6.56 12.96 7.29
N HIS A 197 -6.73 11.95 6.41
CA HIS A 197 -5.64 11.50 5.54
C HIS A 197 -5.43 12.45 4.35
N ASN A 198 -4.20 12.47 3.81
CA ASN A 198 -3.74 13.49 2.87
C ASN A 198 -3.72 13.03 1.40
N ASN A 199 -4.54 12.04 1.02
CA ASN A 199 -4.51 11.44 -0.31
C ASN A 199 -4.83 12.43 -1.43
N GLN A 200 -5.66 13.45 -1.16
CA GLN A 200 -6.00 14.56 -2.08
C GLN A 200 -5.20 15.85 -1.78
N GLN A 201 -4.20 15.79 -0.88
CA GLN A 201 -3.40 16.95 -0.45
C GLN A 201 -4.23 18.07 0.20
N LEU A 202 -5.37 17.75 0.79
CA LEU A 202 -6.28 18.71 1.39
C LEU A 202 -6.29 18.67 2.92
N SER A 203 -5.64 17.73 3.59
CA SER A 203 -5.75 17.52 5.04
C SER A 203 -5.43 18.78 5.86
N PHE A 204 -4.39 19.53 5.50
CA PHE A 204 -4.05 20.79 6.17
C PHE A 204 -5.09 21.89 5.91
N ALA A 205 -5.53 22.07 4.65
CA ALA A 205 -6.57 23.04 4.31
C ALA A 205 -7.92 22.73 4.99
N LEU A 206 -8.26 21.43 5.08
CA LEU A 206 -9.46 21.00 5.80
C LEU A 206 -9.34 21.20 7.31
N SER A 207 -8.14 21.05 7.88
CA SER A 207 -7.87 21.36 9.31
C SER A 207 -8.08 22.85 9.58
N ILE A 208 -7.62 23.74 8.70
CA ILE A 208 -7.90 25.18 8.78
C ILE A 208 -9.41 25.44 8.71
N LYS A 209 -10.10 24.86 7.72
CA LYS A 209 -11.55 24.98 7.58
C LYS A 209 -12.29 24.49 8.81
N PHE A 210 -11.83 23.42 9.44
CA PHE A 210 -12.42 22.88 10.67
C PHE A 210 -12.31 23.85 11.85
N VAL A 211 -11.14 24.51 11.99
CA VAL A 211 -10.93 25.60 12.96
C VAL A 211 -11.92 26.74 12.71
N GLU A 212 -12.03 27.24 11.47
CA GLU A 212 -12.95 28.32 11.10
C GLU A 212 -14.43 27.99 11.42
N LEU A 213 -14.86 26.74 11.18
CA LEU A 213 -16.20 26.28 11.51
C LEU A 213 -16.42 26.26 13.03
N SER A 214 -15.44 25.79 13.80
CA SER A 214 -15.51 25.73 15.26
C SER A 214 -15.56 27.11 15.91
N GLU A 215 -14.88 28.10 15.34
CA GLU A 215 -14.92 29.49 15.84
C GLU A 215 -16.34 30.10 15.69
N LYS A 216 -17.00 29.83 14.57
CA LYS A 216 -18.36 30.29 14.30
C LYS A 216 -19.40 29.67 15.26
N SER A 217 -19.27 28.38 15.53
CA SER A 217 -20.18 27.63 16.40
C SER A 217 -19.81 27.70 17.88
N LYS A 218 -18.57 28.12 18.21
CA LYS A 218 -17.98 28.07 19.56
C LYS A 218 -17.79 26.65 20.11
N ARG A 219 -17.77 25.62 19.24
CA ARG A 219 -17.51 24.22 19.59
C ARG A 219 -16.04 24.01 20.00
N ASN A 220 -15.81 23.28 21.06
CA ASN A 220 -14.49 22.78 21.39
C ASN A 220 -14.10 21.67 20.44
N ILE A 221 -12.87 21.72 19.90
CA ILE A 221 -12.41 20.79 18.89
C ILE A 221 -11.05 20.15 19.21
N ILE A 222 -10.81 18.98 18.57
CA ILE A 222 -9.52 18.28 18.54
C ILE A 222 -9.11 18.13 17.08
N ILE A 223 -7.88 18.50 16.76
CA ILE A 223 -7.31 18.30 15.41
C ILE A 223 -6.25 17.21 15.49
N ASP A 224 -6.42 16.15 14.74
CA ASP A 224 -5.44 15.08 14.63
C ASP A 224 -4.37 15.46 13.60
N SER A 225 -3.11 15.21 13.93
CA SER A 225 -1.98 15.41 13.03
C SER A 225 -0.85 14.41 13.33
N SER A 226 0.14 14.32 12.47
CA SER A 226 1.35 13.54 12.73
C SER A 226 2.59 14.27 12.22
N LEU A 227 3.74 14.06 12.86
CA LEU A 227 5.01 14.66 12.48
C LEU A 227 5.39 14.24 11.05
N SER A 228 5.71 15.22 10.20
CA SER A 228 6.00 15.03 8.77
C SER A 228 4.89 14.26 8.02
N GLY A 229 3.66 14.30 8.56
CA GLY A 229 2.52 13.57 8.02
C GLY A 229 2.66 12.05 8.05
N LEU A 230 3.51 11.49 8.90
CA LEU A 230 3.75 10.05 8.97
C LEU A 230 2.44 9.30 9.23
N GLY A 231 2.05 8.43 8.32
CA GLY A 231 0.80 7.68 8.44
C GLY A 231 0.42 6.94 7.17
N ARG A 232 -0.69 6.24 7.24
CA ARG A 232 -1.23 5.40 6.17
C ARG A 232 -1.55 6.22 4.90
N GLY A 233 -1.33 5.62 3.73
CA GLY A 233 -1.60 6.29 2.45
C GLY A 233 -0.64 7.44 2.19
N ALA A 234 -1.17 8.60 1.80
CA ALA A 234 -0.37 9.83 1.67
C ALA A 234 -0.11 10.51 3.02
N GLY A 235 -0.36 9.82 4.13
CA GLY A 235 -0.18 10.33 5.49
C GLY A 235 -1.38 11.15 5.98
N ASN A 236 -1.12 11.96 7.01
CA ASN A 236 -2.11 12.77 7.73
C ASN A 236 -1.85 14.28 7.53
N ALA A 237 -2.67 15.12 8.15
CA ALA A 237 -2.30 16.51 8.37
C ALA A 237 -0.99 16.57 9.17
N THR A 238 -0.06 17.45 8.78
CA THR A 238 1.27 17.50 9.39
C THR A 238 1.29 18.32 10.67
N THR A 239 1.85 17.79 11.76
CA THR A 239 1.87 18.45 13.06
C THR A 239 2.56 19.81 12.99
N GLU A 240 3.67 19.94 12.29
CA GLU A 240 4.40 21.19 12.11
C GLU A 240 3.57 22.28 11.40
N LEU A 241 2.77 21.93 10.40
CA LEU A 241 1.91 22.90 9.72
C LEU A 241 0.71 23.32 10.57
N VAL A 242 0.05 22.36 11.22
CA VAL A 242 -1.09 22.66 12.09
C VAL A 242 -0.67 23.46 13.30
N SER A 243 0.45 23.09 13.97
CA SER A 243 1.01 23.85 15.09
C SER A 243 1.38 25.27 14.72
N SER A 244 2.08 25.45 13.59
CA SER A 244 2.45 26.76 13.08
C SER A 244 1.22 27.66 12.80
N TYR A 245 0.16 27.07 12.20
CA TYR A 245 -1.08 27.78 11.96
C TYR A 245 -1.77 28.20 13.26
N LEU A 246 -1.89 27.31 14.25
CA LEU A 246 -2.52 27.59 15.53
C LEU A 246 -1.74 28.63 16.34
N ASN A 247 -0.41 28.58 16.30
CA ASN A 247 0.45 29.61 16.88
C ASN A 247 0.22 30.97 16.21
N ARG A 248 0.14 31.00 14.88
CA ARG A 248 -0.06 32.23 14.08
C ARG A 248 -1.36 32.93 14.38
N ILE A 249 -2.45 32.19 14.60
CA ILE A 249 -3.76 32.76 14.95
C ILE A 249 -3.93 33.02 16.45
N GLY A 250 -2.88 32.77 17.25
CA GLY A 250 -2.88 32.99 18.71
C GLY A 250 -3.76 32.02 19.51
N SER A 251 -4.17 30.89 18.92
CA SER A 251 -5.00 29.89 19.60
C SER A 251 -4.18 28.94 20.48
N ALA A 252 -2.86 28.84 20.25
CA ALA A 252 -1.95 28.00 21.00
C ALA A 252 -0.53 28.59 21.01
N HIS A 253 0.38 27.95 21.79
CA HIS A 253 1.81 28.28 21.86
C HIS A 253 2.61 26.98 21.89
N TYR A 254 2.73 26.32 20.73
CA TYR A 254 3.58 25.13 20.58
C TYR A 254 5.02 25.52 20.35
N ASP A 255 5.96 24.81 20.98
CA ASP A 255 7.39 25.01 20.71
C ASP A 255 7.76 24.33 19.38
N MET A 256 7.96 25.17 18.36
CA MET A 256 8.31 24.71 17.03
C MET A 256 9.71 24.08 16.95
N ASN A 257 10.64 24.46 17.84
CA ASN A 257 11.97 23.86 17.85
C ASN A 257 11.90 22.40 18.29
N GLU A 258 11.12 22.11 19.33
CA GLU A 258 10.93 20.73 19.80
C GLU A 258 10.22 19.86 18.73
N ILE A 259 9.28 20.42 17.97
CA ILE A 259 8.62 19.74 16.86
C ILE A 259 9.61 19.44 15.73
N LEU A 260 10.43 20.43 15.31
CA LEU A 260 11.40 20.25 14.24
C LEU A 260 12.52 19.29 14.64
N ASP A 261 13.05 19.41 15.86
CA ASP A 261 14.04 18.49 16.41
C ASP A 261 13.50 17.05 16.48
N ALA A 262 12.21 16.87 16.79
CA ALA A 262 11.57 15.56 16.76
C ALA A 262 11.53 14.97 15.35
N ILE A 263 11.25 15.79 14.33
CA ILE A 263 11.24 15.38 12.93
C ILE A 263 12.65 14.98 12.49
N ASP A 264 13.62 15.86 12.68
CA ASP A 264 14.99 15.63 12.21
C ASP A 264 15.64 14.41 12.89
N THR A 265 15.37 14.24 14.20
CA THR A 265 16.01 13.17 14.99
C THR A 265 15.36 11.82 14.82
N TYR A 266 14.02 11.76 14.73
CA TYR A 266 13.28 10.50 14.85
C TYR A 266 12.48 10.13 13.61
N ILE A 267 11.98 11.10 12.82
CA ILE A 267 11.08 10.83 11.70
C ILE A 267 11.85 10.76 10.37
N ASP A 268 12.71 11.73 10.10
CA ASP A 268 13.46 11.78 8.83
C ASP A 268 14.37 10.57 8.61
N PRO A 269 15.05 10.01 9.63
CA PRO A 269 15.82 8.79 9.46
C PRO A 269 14.99 7.58 8.99
N LEU A 270 13.69 7.54 9.28
CA LEU A 270 12.80 6.47 8.80
C LEU A 270 12.66 6.49 7.28
N LYS A 271 12.80 7.65 6.61
CA LYS A 271 12.70 7.80 5.15
C LYS A 271 13.76 7.01 4.39
N ALA A 272 14.84 6.60 5.04
CA ALA A 272 15.86 5.73 4.44
C ALA A 272 15.30 4.33 4.09
N ASN A 273 14.32 3.83 4.86
CA ASN A 273 13.77 2.48 4.71
C ASN A 273 12.28 2.46 4.40
N PHE A 274 11.57 3.55 4.65
CA PHE A 274 10.11 3.64 4.51
C PHE A 274 9.73 4.86 3.68
N SER A 275 8.61 4.76 2.99
CA SER A 275 8.07 5.86 2.20
C SER A 275 6.62 6.13 2.55
N TRP A 276 6.29 7.39 2.71
CA TRP A 276 4.92 7.89 2.86
C TRP A 276 4.79 9.24 2.15
N GLY A 277 3.62 9.81 2.14
CA GLY A 277 3.33 11.05 1.45
C GLY A 277 2.68 10.84 0.09
N TYR A 278 2.42 11.93 -0.60
CA TYR A 278 1.68 11.92 -1.86
C TYR A 278 2.36 11.10 -2.96
N ASN A 279 1.56 10.29 -3.62
CA ASN A 279 1.87 9.70 -4.91
C ASN A 279 0.58 9.42 -5.70
N THR A 280 0.73 9.19 -7.01
CA THR A 280 -0.42 8.99 -7.93
C THR A 280 -1.31 7.81 -7.51
N SER A 281 -0.74 6.80 -6.88
CA SER A 281 -1.52 5.64 -6.40
C SER A 281 -2.44 6.03 -5.25
N TYR A 282 -1.96 6.83 -4.31
CA TYR A 282 -2.79 7.31 -3.19
C TYR A 282 -3.81 8.36 -3.65
N PHE A 283 -3.50 9.17 -4.67
CA PHE A 283 -4.51 9.99 -5.34
C PHE A 283 -5.69 9.14 -5.85
N ILE A 284 -5.42 8.01 -6.51
CA ILE A 284 -6.47 7.09 -6.99
C ILE A 284 -7.30 6.56 -5.80
N SER A 285 -6.66 6.23 -4.68
CA SER A 285 -7.34 5.82 -3.44
C SER A 285 -8.34 6.89 -2.97
N GLY A 286 -7.90 8.13 -2.82
CA GLY A 286 -8.77 9.25 -2.41
C GLY A 286 -9.88 9.52 -3.42
N TYR A 287 -9.55 9.60 -4.71
CA TYR A 287 -10.50 9.91 -5.77
C TYR A 287 -11.68 8.92 -5.85
N TYR A 288 -11.42 7.64 -5.62
CA TYR A 288 -12.45 6.59 -5.66
C TYR A 288 -12.97 6.18 -4.28
N CYS A 289 -12.63 6.90 -3.21
CA CYS A 289 -12.95 6.49 -1.83
C CYS A 289 -12.58 5.01 -1.59
N CYS A 290 -11.37 4.62 -2.00
CA CYS A 290 -10.93 3.22 -2.00
C CYS A 290 -9.92 2.98 -0.87
N HIS A 291 -10.06 1.83 -0.20
CA HIS A 291 -9.11 1.44 0.82
C HIS A 291 -7.68 1.32 0.25
N VAL A 292 -6.71 1.98 0.89
CA VAL A 292 -5.32 2.08 0.42
C VAL A 292 -4.65 0.72 0.22
N ASN A 293 -5.08 -0.32 0.94
CA ASN A 293 -4.55 -1.68 0.79
C ASN A 293 -4.84 -2.27 -0.60
N ASN A 294 -5.98 -1.93 -1.23
CA ASN A 294 -6.27 -2.35 -2.61
C ASN A 294 -5.25 -1.77 -3.58
N ILE A 295 -4.92 -0.50 -3.40
CA ILE A 295 -3.92 0.21 -4.19
C ILE A 295 -2.52 -0.37 -3.97
N ALA A 296 -2.14 -0.56 -2.70
CA ALA A 296 -0.85 -1.13 -2.34
C ALA A 296 -0.69 -2.55 -2.91
N TYR A 297 -1.75 -3.35 -2.88
CA TYR A 297 -1.77 -4.71 -3.43
C TYR A 297 -1.50 -4.72 -4.94
N LEU A 298 -2.23 -3.92 -5.72
CA LEU A 298 -2.04 -3.80 -7.17
C LEU A 298 -0.63 -3.32 -7.53
N LYS A 299 -0.12 -2.32 -6.82
CA LYS A 299 1.24 -1.80 -7.03
C LYS A 299 2.30 -2.85 -6.69
N LYS A 300 2.14 -3.55 -5.55
CA LYS A 300 3.09 -4.53 -5.06
C LYS A 300 3.14 -5.79 -5.92
N ASN A 301 1.97 -6.34 -6.27
CA ASN A 301 1.88 -7.67 -6.87
C ASN A 301 1.87 -7.63 -8.40
N HIS A 302 1.25 -6.61 -9.00
CA HIS A 302 1.03 -6.57 -10.45
C HIS A 302 1.81 -5.47 -11.17
N ARG A 303 2.52 -4.57 -10.46
CA ARG A 303 3.23 -3.41 -11.04
C ARG A 303 2.38 -2.65 -12.03
N THR A 304 1.12 -2.42 -11.67
CA THR A 304 0.10 -1.79 -12.50
C THR A 304 0.46 -0.34 -12.79
N LEU A 305 0.25 0.12 -14.03
CA LEU A 305 0.28 1.55 -14.35
C LEU A 305 -0.85 2.29 -13.62
N SER A 306 -0.65 3.55 -13.28
CA SER A 306 -1.68 4.36 -12.60
C SER A 306 -3.01 4.38 -13.37
N LYS A 307 -2.98 4.43 -14.70
CA LYS A 307 -4.16 4.35 -15.55
C LYS A 307 -4.90 3.02 -15.41
N ASP A 308 -4.16 1.91 -15.44
CA ASP A 308 -4.75 0.57 -15.35
C ASP A 308 -5.28 0.32 -13.94
N MET A 309 -4.51 0.72 -12.91
CA MET A 309 -4.95 0.70 -11.51
C MET A 309 -6.27 1.45 -11.33
N ARG A 310 -6.39 2.65 -11.90
CA ARG A 310 -7.62 3.44 -11.87
C ARG A 310 -8.80 2.66 -12.43
N LEU A 311 -8.65 2.07 -13.60
CA LEU A 311 -9.72 1.32 -14.28
C LEU A 311 -10.12 0.04 -13.53
N ILE A 312 -9.15 -0.64 -12.91
CA ILE A 312 -9.42 -1.81 -12.07
C ILE A 312 -10.21 -1.40 -10.82
N ILE A 313 -9.78 -0.36 -10.11
CA ILE A 313 -10.49 0.16 -8.94
C ILE A 313 -11.89 0.66 -9.30
N GLU A 314 -12.04 1.35 -10.43
CA GLU A 314 -13.34 1.82 -10.93
C GLU A 314 -14.32 0.66 -11.17
N SER A 315 -13.82 -0.51 -11.59
CA SER A 315 -14.63 -1.72 -11.82
C SER A 315 -15.12 -2.41 -10.54
N LEU A 316 -14.56 -2.08 -9.37
CA LEU A 316 -15.06 -2.54 -8.08
C LEU A 316 -16.37 -1.83 -7.73
N SER A 317 -17.28 -2.54 -7.07
CA SER A 317 -18.46 -1.91 -6.48
C SER A 317 -18.04 -0.88 -5.40
N PRO A 318 -18.86 0.14 -5.12
CA PRO A 318 -18.58 1.07 -4.02
C PRO A 318 -18.32 0.36 -2.69
N ALA A 319 -19.07 -0.69 -2.36
CA ALA A 319 -18.88 -1.47 -1.14
C ALA A 319 -17.55 -2.24 -1.12
N ASP A 320 -17.12 -2.78 -2.27
CA ASP A 320 -15.84 -3.50 -2.37
C ASP A 320 -14.63 -2.56 -2.30
N ARG A 321 -14.78 -1.30 -2.72
CA ARG A 321 -13.72 -0.28 -2.59
C ARG A 321 -13.41 0.05 -1.13
N LEU A 322 -14.43 0.02 -0.26
CA LEU A 322 -14.30 0.33 1.17
C LEU A 322 -13.59 -0.78 1.96
N GLN A 323 -13.49 -1.97 1.39
CA GLN A 323 -12.87 -3.16 1.99
C GLN A 323 -11.65 -3.59 1.16
N TYR A 324 -10.88 -4.54 1.67
CA TYR A 324 -9.79 -5.17 0.93
C TYR A 324 -9.97 -6.69 0.96
N LYS A 325 -10.66 -7.19 -0.09
CA LYS A 325 -10.82 -8.62 -0.38
C LYS A 325 -9.96 -8.94 -1.59
N TYR A 326 -8.76 -9.42 -1.36
CA TYR A 326 -7.76 -9.62 -2.41
C TYR A 326 -8.22 -10.57 -3.51
N ASP A 327 -8.97 -11.63 -3.19
CA ASP A 327 -9.50 -12.56 -4.19
C ASP A 327 -10.41 -11.86 -5.22
N ASN A 328 -11.27 -10.94 -4.75
CA ASN A 328 -12.12 -10.15 -5.65
C ASN A 328 -11.30 -9.17 -6.48
N LEU A 329 -10.29 -8.56 -5.87
CA LEU A 329 -9.38 -7.64 -6.56
C LEU A 329 -8.56 -8.35 -7.63
N GLU A 330 -8.05 -9.56 -7.35
CA GLU A 330 -7.36 -10.41 -8.32
C GLU A 330 -8.26 -10.76 -9.50
N LYS A 331 -9.51 -11.16 -9.23
CA LYS A 331 -10.48 -11.43 -10.27
C LYS A 331 -10.68 -10.20 -11.17
N LYS A 332 -10.84 -9.00 -10.58
CA LYS A 332 -10.99 -7.75 -11.35
C LYS A 332 -9.73 -7.39 -12.14
N TYR A 333 -8.55 -7.66 -11.60
CA TYR A 333 -7.30 -7.50 -12.34
C TYR A 333 -7.23 -8.43 -13.55
N VAL A 334 -7.57 -9.69 -13.37
CA VAL A 334 -7.61 -10.68 -14.47
C VAL A 334 -8.68 -10.30 -15.50
N ASP A 335 -9.89 -9.95 -15.08
CA ASP A 335 -10.97 -9.50 -15.97
C ASP A 335 -10.55 -8.26 -16.79
N TYR A 336 -9.88 -7.30 -16.13
CA TYR A 336 -9.34 -6.11 -16.79
C TYR A 336 -8.26 -6.46 -17.82
N SER A 337 -7.36 -7.39 -17.47
CA SER A 337 -6.30 -7.88 -18.35
C SER A 337 -6.82 -8.79 -19.45
N ASN A 338 -7.99 -9.38 -19.24
CA ASN A 338 -8.61 -10.33 -20.15
C ASN A 338 -9.37 -9.63 -21.29
N ARG A 339 -8.62 -9.08 -22.23
CA ARG A 339 -9.19 -8.68 -23.52
C ARG A 339 -9.20 -9.90 -24.40
N THR A 340 -10.39 -10.49 -24.56
CA THR A 340 -10.55 -11.61 -25.48
C THR A 340 -10.32 -11.11 -26.90
N VAL A 341 -9.32 -11.69 -27.57
CA VAL A 341 -9.03 -11.48 -28.98
C VAL A 341 -9.03 -12.85 -29.66
N ASP A 342 -9.39 -12.89 -30.92
CA ASP A 342 -9.15 -14.10 -31.70
C ASP A 342 -7.64 -14.17 -32.04
N ASP A 343 -6.93 -15.01 -31.31
CA ASP A 343 -5.49 -15.21 -31.48
C ASP A 343 -5.14 -16.43 -32.36
N THR A 344 -6.15 -17.03 -33.01
CA THR A 344 -5.97 -18.24 -33.82
C THR A 344 -4.96 -18.03 -34.95
N ALA A 345 -5.10 -16.91 -35.68
CA ALA A 345 -4.19 -16.57 -36.77
C ALA A 345 -2.76 -16.28 -36.24
N ALA A 346 -2.66 -15.52 -35.15
CA ALA A 346 -1.36 -15.22 -34.53
C ALA A 346 -0.64 -16.49 -34.08
N ARG A 347 -1.32 -17.37 -33.36
CA ARG A 347 -0.73 -18.67 -32.92
C ARG A 347 -0.35 -19.57 -34.08
N LYS A 348 -1.16 -19.60 -35.15
CA LYS A 348 -0.81 -20.37 -36.35
C LYS A 348 0.47 -19.85 -37.00
N THR A 349 0.59 -18.55 -37.16
CA THR A 349 1.79 -17.92 -37.72
C THR A 349 3.01 -18.16 -36.84
N LEU A 350 2.89 -17.97 -35.52
CA LEU A 350 3.99 -18.25 -34.58
C LEU A 350 4.42 -19.71 -34.60
N LYS A 351 3.47 -20.66 -34.71
CA LYS A 351 3.79 -22.07 -34.85
C LYS A 351 4.62 -22.33 -36.11
N GLN A 352 4.26 -21.71 -37.25
CA GLN A 352 5.01 -21.86 -38.51
C GLN A 352 6.46 -21.28 -38.42
N HIS A 353 6.63 -20.15 -37.71
CA HIS A 353 7.95 -19.53 -37.54
C HIS A 353 8.86 -20.30 -36.57
N PHE A 354 8.29 -20.97 -35.57
CA PHE A 354 9.03 -21.63 -34.52
C PHE A 354 9.24 -23.14 -34.78
N ASP A 355 8.49 -23.73 -35.68
CA ASP A 355 8.50 -25.17 -35.95
C ASP A 355 9.89 -25.63 -36.41
N GLY A 356 10.40 -26.68 -35.76
CA GLY A 356 11.72 -27.26 -36.05
C GLY A 356 12.92 -26.37 -35.70
N ARG A 357 12.72 -25.20 -35.09
CA ARG A 357 13.80 -24.28 -34.69
C ARG A 357 14.17 -24.48 -33.22
N LYS A 358 15.47 -24.37 -32.90
CA LYS A 358 15.93 -24.18 -31.53
C LYS A 358 15.60 -22.74 -31.11
N LEU A 359 15.01 -22.55 -29.93
CA LEU A 359 14.64 -21.24 -29.42
C LEU A 359 15.60 -20.83 -28.30
N LEU A 360 16.13 -19.61 -28.35
CA LEU A 360 16.89 -19.00 -27.28
C LEU A 360 16.11 -17.86 -26.68
N LEU A 361 15.67 -18.03 -25.41
CA LEU A 361 14.93 -17.01 -24.68
C LEU A 361 15.89 -16.20 -23.81
N LEU A 362 15.92 -14.89 -24.04
CA LEU A 362 16.75 -13.94 -23.31
C LEU A 362 15.90 -13.19 -22.29
N ALA A 363 15.96 -13.61 -21.03
CA ALA A 363 15.38 -12.85 -19.91
C ALA A 363 16.37 -11.80 -19.39
N PRO A 364 15.91 -10.72 -18.72
CA PRO A 364 16.77 -9.58 -18.40
C PRO A 364 17.71 -9.78 -17.19
N GLY A 365 18.02 -11.01 -16.78
CA GLY A 365 18.90 -11.30 -15.66
C GLY A 365 20.38 -10.94 -15.90
N LYS A 366 21.16 -10.85 -14.83
CA LYS A 366 22.57 -10.44 -14.85
C LYS A 366 23.47 -11.38 -15.64
N THR A 367 23.11 -12.67 -15.71
CA THR A 367 23.90 -13.65 -16.44
C THR A 367 23.97 -13.39 -17.95
N LEU A 368 23.07 -12.54 -18.51
CA LEU A 368 23.23 -12.08 -19.88
C LEU A 368 24.55 -11.35 -20.11
N LYS A 369 25.03 -10.58 -19.12
CA LYS A 369 26.33 -9.88 -19.21
C LYS A 369 27.50 -10.80 -18.82
N SER A 370 27.37 -11.53 -17.70
CA SER A 370 28.46 -12.33 -17.18
C SER A 370 28.77 -13.61 -18.01
N CYS A 371 27.78 -14.13 -18.75
CA CYS A 371 27.92 -15.31 -19.61
C CYS A 371 27.87 -14.97 -21.11
N GLN A 372 28.20 -13.74 -21.49
CA GLN A 372 28.09 -13.27 -22.87
C GLN A 372 28.85 -14.11 -23.88
N GLU A 373 30.07 -14.55 -23.56
CA GLU A 373 30.89 -15.40 -24.46
C GLU A 373 30.23 -16.76 -24.69
N GLN A 374 29.67 -17.37 -23.64
CA GLN A 374 28.97 -18.65 -23.73
C GLN A 374 27.72 -18.53 -24.61
N ILE A 375 26.93 -17.49 -24.39
CA ILE A 375 25.72 -17.23 -25.17
C ILE A 375 26.08 -16.97 -26.64
N ASN A 376 27.06 -16.13 -26.91
CA ASN A 376 27.51 -15.84 -28.29
C ASN A 376 28.09 -17.06 -29.00
N ARG A 377 28.77 -17.94 -28.28
CA ARG A 377 29.23 -19.22 -28.84
C ARG A 377 28.06 -20.09 -29.26
N PHE A 378 27.09 -20.26 -28.36
CA PHE A 378 25.89 -21.02 -28.63
C PHE A 378 25.11 -20.46 -29.84
N ILE A 379 24.96 -19.13 -29.95
CA ILE A 379 24.29 -18.49 -31.08
C ILE A 379 25.01 -18.84 -32.40
N ARG A 380 26.33 -18.80 -32.44
CA ARG A 380 27.11 -19.13 -33.66
C ARG A 380 27.05 -20.61 -34.04
N GLU A 381 27.08 -21.50 -33.05
CA GLU A 381 27.14 -22.96 -33.28
C GLU A 381 25.75 -23.53 -33.60
N GLU A 382 24.71 -23.05 -32.95
CA GLU A 382 23.37 -23.65 -33.02
C GLU A 382 22.39 -22.85 -33.87
N ASN A 383 22.70 -21.61 -34.23
CA ASN A 383 21.85 -20.71 -35.00
C ASN A 383 20.39 -20.69 -34.52
N PRO A 384 20.12 -20.44 -33.22
CA PRO A 384 18.78 -20.48 -32.67
C PRO A 384 17.98 -19.27 -33.13
N LEU A 385 16.63 -19.34 -33.02
CA LEU A 385 15.76 -18.19 -33.07
C LEU A 385 15.80 -17.48 -31.71
N ILE A 386 16.15 -16.20 -31.71
CA ILE A 386 16.40 -15.42 -30.48
C ILE A 386 15.19 -14.58 -30.11
N ILE A 387 14.68 -14.74 -28.88
CA ILE A 387 13.48 -14.06 -28.40
C ILE A 387 13.79 -13.30 -27.12
N GLY A 388 13.65 -11.97 -27.16
CA GLY A 388 13.78 -11.12 -25.99
C GLY A 388 12.50 -11.14 -25.14
N ILE A 389 12.61 -11.45 -23.84
CA ILE A 389 11.47 -11.55 -22.91
C ILE A 389 11.35 -10.30 -22.08
N ASN A 390 10.29 -9.53 -22.28
CA ASN A 390 9.94 -8.31 -21.53
C ASN A 390 11.05 -7.25 -21.50
N SER A 391 11.99 -7.29 -22.43
CA SER A 391 13.10 -6.36 -22.58
C SER A 391 13.76 -6.52 -23.95
N ILE A 392 14.49 -5.50 -24.38
CA ILE A 392 15.42 -5.56 -25.50
C ILE A 392 16.83 -5.68 -24.89
N PRO A 393 17.52 -6.84 -25.02
CA PRO A 393 18.85 -7.01 -24.46
C PRO A 393 19.89 -6.23 -25.28
N GLU A 394 20.73 -5.42 -24.61
CA GLU A 394 21.66 -4.45 -25.25
C GLU A 394 22.69 -5.09 -26.22
N ASN A 395 23.13 -6.31 -25.96
CA ASN A 395 24.25 -6.94 -26.70
C ASN A 395 23.81 -8.08 -27.61
N TYR A 396 22.52 -8.21 -27.91
CA TYR A 396 21.99 -9.32 -28.70
C TYR A 396 20.94 -8.80 -29.69
N SER A 397 21.03 -9.23 -30.93
CA SER A 397 20.00 -9.04 -31.93
C SER A 397 18.91 -10.10 -31.71
N CYS A 398 17.69 -9.67 -31.44
CA CYS A 398 16.54 -10.56 -31.31
C CYS A 398 15.80 -10.68 -32.63
N ASP A 399 15.36 -11.90 -32.95
CA ASP A 399 14.44 -12.15 -34.08
C ASP A 399 13.00 -11.80 -33.69
N TRP A 400 12.66 -11.92 -32.41
CA TRP A 400 11.36 -11.61 -31.85
C TRP A 400 11.47 -10.98 -30.47
N LEU A 401 10.44 -10.18 -30.09
CA LEU A 401 10.27 -9.67 -28.74
C LEU A 401 8.93 -10.15 -28.17
N PHE A 402 8.93 -10.56 -26.92
CA PHE A 402 7.70 -10.89 -26.19
C PHE A 402 7.47 -9.90 -25.05
N PHE A 403 6.28 -9.32 -24.97
CA PHE A 403 5.87 -8.47 -23.87
C PHE A 403 4.52 -8.90 -23.27
N SER A 404 4.48 -9.02 -21.96
CA SER A 404 3.26 -9.27 -21.19
C SER A 404 2.94 -8.16 -20.18
N LYS A 405 3.89 -7.23 -19.97
CA LYS A 405 3.76 -6.12 -19.03
C LYS A 405 3.73 -4.78 -19.78
N PRO A 406 2.63 -4.00 -19.70
CA PRO A 406 2.51 -2.72 -20.39
C PRO A 406 3.66 -1.75 -20.12
N LEU A 407 4.12 -1.68 -18.85
CA LEU A 407 5.23 -0.80 -18.47
C LEU A 407 6.55 -1.20 -19.16
N ARG A 408 6.80 -2.50 -19.34
CA ARG A 408 7.99 -3.00 -20.01
C ARG A 408 7.97 -2.74 -21.51
N TYR A 409 6.79 -2.89 -22.11
CA TYR A 409 6.56 -2.56 -23.51
C TYR A 409 6.83 -1.07 -23.77
N GLN A 410 6.27 -0.18 -22.94
CA GLN A 410 6.49 1.26 -23.06
C GLN A 410 7.96 1.63 -22.86
N TYR A 411 8.62 1.09 -21.82
CA TYR A 411 10.04 1.34 -21.57
C TYR A 411 10.94 0.90 -22.72
N ALA A 412 10.69 -0.28 -23.29
CA ALA A 412 11.45 -0.77 -24.44
C ALA A 412 11.30 0.12 -25.68
N HIS A 413 10.08 0.60 -25.94
CA HIS A 413 9.79 1.54 -27.02
C HIS A 413 10.52 2.88 -26.83
N GLU A 414 10.54 3.43 -25.61
CA GLU A 414 11.18 4.71 -25.30
C GLU A 414 12.71 4.62 -25.30
N LYS A 415 13.27 3.50 -24.80
CA LYS A 415 14.71 3.29 -24.65
C LYS A 415 15.40 2.98 -25.98
N SER A 416 14.77 2.18 -26.83
CA SER A 416 15.37 1.65 -28.06
C SER A 416 14.39 1.69 -29.23
N PRO A 417 13.94 2.88 -29.66
CA PRO A 417 12.85 3.05 -30.63
C PRO A 417 13.13 2.40 -31.98
N ASP A 418 14.38 2.46 -32.47
CA ASP A 418 14.76 1.87 -33.76
C ASP A 418 14.66 0.35 -33.73
N THR A 419 15.37 -0.30 -32.80
CA THR A 419 15.30 -1.76 -32.62
C THR A 419 13.88 -2.22 -32.33
N PHE A 420 13.15 -1.45 -31.50
CA PHE A 420 11.76 -1.76 -31.18
C PHE A 420 10.86 -1.74 -32.41
N SER A 421 11.05 -0.81 -33.35
CA SER A 421 10.24 -0.71 -34.57
C SER A 421 10.58 -1.81 -35.60
N GLU A 422 11.82 -2.25 -35.66
CA GLU A 422 12.29 -3.23 -36.66
C GLU A 422 11.96 -4.69 -36.34
N VAL A 423 11.87 -5.04 -35.01
CA VAL A 423 11.73 -6.43 -34.57
C VAL A 423 10.24 -6.78 -34.38
N PRO A 424 9.73 -7.91 -34.93
CA PRO A 424 8.35 -8.36 -34.73
C PRO A 424 8.10 -8.68 -33.25
N LYS A 425 6.88 -8.37 -32.79
CA LYS A 425 6.47 -8.42 -31.39
C LYS A 425 5.33 -9.40 -31.14
N ILE A 426 5.46 -10.19 -30.09
CA ILE A 426 4.41 -11.02 -29.53
C ILE A 426 3.91 -10.31 -28.27
N LEU A 427 2.65 -9.90 -28.28
CA LEU A 427 2.07 -9.10 -27.20
C LEU A 427 0.89 -9.84 -26.58
N THR A 428 0.78 -9.79 -25.29
CA THR A 428 -0.43 -10.26 -24.62
C THR A 428 -1.58 -9.25 -24.77
N SER A 429 -2.81 -9.72 -24.81
CA SER A 429 -4.01 -8.90 -25.11
C SER A 429 -4.30 -7.77 -24.12
N ASN A 430 -3.65 -7.75 -22.94
CA ASN A 430 -3.69 -6.66 -21.98
C ASN A 430 -2.84 -5.45 -22.39
N ILE A 431 -1.95 -5.58 -23.37
CA ILE A 431 -1.14 -4.47 -23.89
C ILE A 431 -1.92 -3.72 -24.96
N LYS A 432 -2.08 -2.40 -24.77
CA LYS A 432 -2.71 -1.53 -25.77
C LYS A 432 -1.68 -1.13 -26.81
N THR A 433 -1.96 -1.45 -28.05
CA THR A 433 -1.11 -1.12 -29.20
C THR A 433 -1.93 -0.42 -30.28
N ALA A 434 -1.26 0.23 -31.23
CA ALA A 434 -1.87 0.78 -32.44
C ALA A 434 -2.27 -0.28 -33.47
N GLY A 435 -1.83 -1.53 -33.29
CA GLY A 435 -2.16 -2.65 -34.19
C GLY A 435 -1.29 -2.68 -35.44
N ASN A 436 0.02 -2.61 -35.28
CA ASN A 436 0.96 -2.69 -36.40
C ASN A 436 1.01 -4.12 -36.97
N ALA A 437 1.37 -4.27 -38.24
CA ALA A 437 1.36 -5.55 -38.95
C ALA A 437 2.38 -6.57 -38.39
N ASP A 438 3.39 -6.09 -37.66
CA ASP A 438 4.45 -6.87 -37.01
C ASP A 438 4.15 -7.20 -35.55
N GLU A 439 2.92 -6.93 -35.07
CA GLU A 439 2.44 -7.22 -33.72
C GLU A 439 1.46 -8.39 -33.69
N PHE A 440 1.88 -9.47 -33.04
CA PHE A 440 1.10 -10.70 -32.90
C PHE A 440 0.47 -10.76 -31.51
N ILE A 441 -0.84 -10.52 -31.45
CA ILE A 441 -1.56 -10.45 -30.18
C ILE A 441 -2.02 -11.85 -29.78
N VAL A 442 -1.69 -12.27 -28.54
CA VAL A 442 -2.11 -13.55 -27.93
C VAL A 442 -2.94 -13.30 -26.68
N ASN A 443 -3.91 -14.16 -26.43
CA ASN A 443 -4.79 -14.00 -25.28
C ASN A 443 -4.04 -14.14 -23.95
N TYR A 444 -4.07 -13.10 -23.14
CA TYR A 444 -3.46 -13.06 -21.81
C TYR A 444 -3.92 -14.24 -20.93
N ASN A 445 -5.23 -14.53 -20.89
CA ASN A 445 -5.81 -15.59 -20.08
C ASN A 445 -5.36 -17.00 -20.43
N LEU A 446 -4.98 -17.24 -21.68
CA LEU A 446 -4.45 -18.53 -22.09
C LEU A 446 -3.08 -18.81 -21.51
N LEU A 447 -2.38 -17.76 -21.05
CA LEU A 447 -1.00 -17.79 -20.59
C LEU A 447 -0.87 -17.65 -19.07
N VAL A 448 -1.95 -17.28 -18.36
CA VAL A 448 -1.97 -17.22 -16.90
C VAL A 448 -2.71 -18.41 -16.28
N LYS A 449 -2.27 -18.80 -15.08
CA LYS A 449 -2.93 -19.80 -14.26
C LYS A 449 -2.92 -19.29 -12.82
N LEU A 450 -4.09 -19.18 -12.21
CA LEU A 450 -4.21 -18.73 -10.84
C LEU A 450 -3.75 -19.82 -9.85
N GLY A 451 -3.42 -19.41 -8.63
CA GLY A 451 -2.95 -20.31 -7.57
C GLY A 451 -1.58 -19.92 -6.98
N TRP A 452 -0.97 -18.86 -7.52
CA TRP A 452 0.28 -18.26 -7.04
C TRP A 452 0.06 -16.77 -6.83
N ILE A 453 0.83 -16.15 -5.95
CA ILE A 453 0.77 -14.69 -5.72
C ILE A 453 1.28 -13.93 -6.97
N PHE A 454 2.35 -14.43 -7.60
CA PHE A 454 2.95 -13.85 -8.80
C PHE A 454 2.70 -14.73 -10.02
N PHE A 455 1.43 -14.95 -10.36
CA PHE A 455 0.98 -15.90 -11.37
C PHE A 455 1.26 -15.48 -12.83
N ASP A 456 1.63 -14.24 -13.08
CA ASP A 456 1.81 -13.66 -14.42
C ASP A 456 3.27 -13.28 -14.73
N ASP A 457 4.22 -14.10 -14.28
CA ASP A 457 5.62 -13.98 -14.69
C ASP A 457 5.76 -14.14 -16.20
N SER A 458 6.53 -13.26 -16.84
CA SER A 458 6.59 -13.15 -18.29
C SER A 458 7.30 -14.33 -18.96
N MET A 459 8.36 -14.89 -18.34
CA MET A 459 9.00 -16.09 -18.85
C MET A 459 8.04 -17.28 -18.77
N ILE A 460 7.38 -17.46 -17.65
CA ILE A 460 6.38 -18.50 -17.43
C ILE A 460 5.23 -18.37 -18.44
N MET A 461 4.73 -17.16 -18.69
CA MET A 461 3.70 -16.92 -19.69
C MET A 461 4.16 -17.30 -21.09
N PHE A 462 5.40 -16.96 -21.47
CA PHE A 462 5.94 -17.32 -22.76
C PHE A 462 6.14 -18.85 -22.91
N LEU A 463 6.64 -19.53 -21.87
CA LEU A 463 6.74 -20.98 -21.86
C LEU A 463 5.37 -21.67 -22.04
N ARG A 464 4.32 -21.12 -21.42
CA ARG A 464 2.92 -21.61 -21.64
C ARG A 464 2.43 -21.36 -23.06
N LEU A 465 2.85 -20.28 -23.71
CA LEU A 465 2.59 -20.09 -25.13
C LEU A 465 3.26 -21.18 -25.95
N LEU A 466 4.55 -21.44 -25.71
CA LEU A 466 5.30 -22.48 -26.43
C LEU A 466 4.74 -23.88 -26.21
N GLU A 467 4.27 -24.21 -25.01
CA GLU A 467 3.57 -25.46 -24.73
C GLU A 467 2.38 -25.68 -25.66
N LYS A 468 1.64 -24.59 -25.97
CA LYS A 468 0.46 -24.64 -26.89
C LYS A 468 0.86 -24.71 -28.37
N LEU A 469 2.11 -24.34 -28.71
CA LEU A 469 2.65 -24.45 -30.06
C LEU A 469 3.28 -25.81 -30.35
N GLU A 470 3.53 -26.62 -29.31
CA GLU A 470 4.08 -27.99 -29.32
C GLU A 470 5.50 -28.15 -29.91
N ASN A 471 6.21 -29.22 -29.53
CA ASN A 471 7.49 -29.68 -30.09
C ASN A 471 8.63 -28.65 -30.11
N GLN A 472 8.80 -27.90 -29.01
CA GLN A 472 9.81 -26.86 -28.91
C GLN A 472 11.08 -27.34 -28.14
N GLU A 473 12.26 -27.05 -28.66
CA GLU A 473 13.53 -27.14 -27.93
C GLU A 473 13.97 -25.74 -27.55
N VAL A 474 14.01 -25.46 -26.26
CA VAL A 474 14.13 -24.10 -25.70
C VAL A 474 15.33 -24.00 -24.78
N TYR A 475 16.17 -23.01 -25.03
CA TYR A 475 17.30 -22.64 -24.21
C TYR A 475 17.01 -21.33 -23.49
N LEU A 476 17.29 -21.29 -22.17
CA LEU A 476 17.00 -20.17 -21.29
C LEU A 476 18.31 -19.48 -20.89
N ALA A 477 18.42 -18.18 -21.15
CA ALA A 477 19.52 -17.35 -20.70
C ALA A 477 19.00 -16.10 -19.98
N GLY A 478 19.70 -15.68 -18.92
CA GLY A 478 19.26 -14.53 -18.12
C GLY A 478 18.02 -14.78 -17.26
N PHE A 479 17.59 -16.03 -17.12
CA PHE A 479 16.49 -16.41 -16.21
C PHE A 479 17.06 -16.87 -14.87
N ASP A 480 17.73 -15.93 -14.18
CA ASP A 480 18.62 -16.19 -13.05
C ASP A 480 17.89 -16.54 -11.75
N GLY A 481 16.71 -15.96 -11.57
CA GLY A 481 16.00 -15.82 -10.29
C GLY A 481 16.38 -14.54 -9.56
N PHE A 482 15.79 -14.32 -8.38
CA PHE A 482 16.00 -13.12 -7.58
C PHE A 482 16.99 -13.40 -6.43
N SER A 483 18.13 -12.72 -6.45
CA SER A 483 19.13 -12.80 -5.37
C SER A 483 18.55 -12.26 -4.06
N LEU A 484 18.78 -12.96 -2.95
CA LEU A 484 18.36 -12.52 -1.61
C LEU A 484 19.34 -11.56 -0.95
N THR A 485 20.54 -11.43 -1.52
CA THR A 485 21.65 -10.63 -0.96
C THR A 485 22.00 -9.41 -1.80
N GLU A 486 21.75 -9.44 -3.11
CA GLU A 486 22.11 -8.35 -3.99
C GLU A 486 20.97 -7.33 -4.17
N THR A 487 21.34 -6.06 -4.38
CA THR A 487 20.38 -4.96 -4.56
C THR A 487 19.66 -5.07 -5.91
N TYR A 488 20.38 -5.39 -6.98
CA TYR A 488 19.85 -5.44 -8.34
C TYR A 488 19.87 -6.88 -8.89
N ASN A 489 18.78 -7.27 -9.55
CA ASN A 489 18.60 -8.61 -10.13
C ASN A 489 18.66 -8.60 -11.66
N TYR A 490 18.59 -7.44 -12.30
CA TYR A 490 18.55 -7.31 -13.75
C TYR A 490 19.85 -6.75 -14.33
N ALA A 491 20.15 -7.10 -15.58
CA ALA A 491 21.27 -6.55 -16.35
C ALA A 491 21.10 -5.03 -16.56
N ASP A 492 19.87 -4.56 -16.72
CA ASP A 492 19.50 -3.15 -16.76
C ASP A 492 18.87 -2.75 -15.41
N PRO A 493 19.53 -1.89 -14.61
CA PRO A 493 19.00 -1.45 -13.31
C PRO A 493 17.63 -0.75 -13.36
N PHE A 494 17.30 -0.09 -14.48
CA PHE A 494 15.99 0.56 -14.65
C PHE A 494 14.81 -0.43 -14.72
N LEU A 495 15.09 -1.69 -15.01
CA LEU A 495 14.11 -2.75 -14.97
C LEU A 495 13.79 -3.20 -13.54
N GLN A 496 14.60 -2.79 -12.56
CA GLN A 496 14.41 -3.14 -11.16
C GLN A 496 13.18 -2.44 -10.57
N GLY A 497 12.29 -3.20 -9.94
CA GLY A 497 11.25 -2.67 -9.09
C GLY A 497 11.63 -2.76 -7.61
N GLU A 498 10.81 -2.20 -6.75
CA GLU A 498 10.94 -2.36 -5.29
C GLU A 498 10.70 -3.83 -4.91
N LEU A 499 11.75 -4.52 -4.51
CA LEU A 499 11.74 -5.93 -4.13
C LEU A 499 12.44 -6.07 -2.78
N ASP A 500 11.66 -6.13 -1.69
CA ASP A 500 12.17 -6.56 -0.39
C ASP A 500 12.54 -8.05 -0.41
N ARG A 501 13.23 -8.53 0.62
CA ARG A 501 13.69 -9.92 0.73
C ARG A 501 12.53 -10.91 0.68
N GLN A 502 11.46 -10.66 1.43
CA GLN A 502 10.30 -11.55 1.49
C GLN A 502 9.62 -11.70 0.13
N LYS A 503 9.49 -10.59 -0.60
CA LYS A 503 8.94 -10.60 -1.96
C LYS A 503 9.81 -11.38 -2.93
N ARG A 504 11.15 -11.29 -2.83
CA ARG A 504 12.07 -12.09 -3.66
C ARG A 504 11.97 -13.58 -3.35
N GLU A 505 11.87 -13.95 -2.07
CA GLU A 505 11.64 -15.34 -1.64
C GLU A 505 10.33 -15.90 -2.23
N THR A 506 9.23 -15.13 -2.14
CA THR A 506 7.93 -15.53 -2.70
C THR A 506 7.97 -15.62 -4.23
N LEU A 507 8.59 -14.65 -4.92
CA LEU A 507 8.75 -14.69 -6.37
C LEU A 507 9.52 -15.93 -6.83
N ASN A 508 10.63 -16.24 -6.16
CA ASN A 508 11.43 -17.42 -6.47
C ASN A 508 10.64 -18.72 -6.26
N ALA A 509 9.88 -18.82 -5.16
CA ALA A 509 9.07 -19.98 -4.86
C ALA A 509 7.92 -20.17 -5.87
N ASP A 510 7.21 -19.08 -6.20
CA ASP A 510 6.11 -19.12 -7.17
C ASP A 510 6.61 -19.49 -8.57
N ILE A 511 7.71 -18.87 -9.03
CA ILE A 511 8.31 -19.17 -10.35
C ILE A 511 8.78 -20.62 -10.40
N ALA A 512 9.46 -21.11 -9.36
CA ALA A 512 9.91 -22.50 -9.29
C ALA A 512 8.73 -23.47 -9.39
N SER A 513 7.68 -23.23 -8.61
CA SER A 513 6.45 -24.05 -8.61
C SER A 513 5.73 -24.00 -9.96
N MET A 514 5.63 -22.83 -10.59
CA MET A 514 5.03 -22.69 -11.92
C MET A 514 5.85 -23.39 -12.99
N LEU A 515 7.18 -23.33 -12.93
CA LEU A 515 8.07 -24.00 -13.88
C LEU A 515 7.95 -25.53 -13.76
N GLN A 516 7.93 -26.07 -12.52
CA GLN A 516 7.66 -27.49 -12.27
C GLN A 516 6.31 -27.92 -12.86
N ASN A 517 5.29 -27.08 -12.69
CA ASN A 517 3.97 -27.35 -13.27
C ASN A 517 4.01 -27.43 -14.81
N ILE A 518 4.72 -26.49 -15.47
CA ILE A 518 4.90 -26.50 -16.92
C ILE A 518 5.64 -27.75 -17.38
N VAL A 519 6.76 -28.08 -16.77
CA VAL A 519 7.57 -29.26 -17.13
C VAL A 519 6.74 -30.54 -17.04
N ARG A 520 5.97 -30.69 -15.98
CA ARG A 520 5.08 -31.83 -15.77
C ARG A 520 3.94 -31.92 -16.80
N GLU A 521 3.29 -30.77 -17.11
CA GLU A 521 2.14 -30.72 -18.02
C GLU A 521 2.56 -30.82 -19.49
N ALA A 522 3.68 -30.22 -19.87
CA ALA A 522 4.19 -30.23 -21.23
C ALA A 522 4.83 -31.57 -21.61
N GLY A 523 5.51 -32.25 -20.67
CA GLY A 523 6.23 -33.50 -20.93
C GLY A 523 7.23 -33.34 -22.09
N SER A 524 7.21 -34.26 -23.05
CA SER A 524 8.11 -34.23 -24.20
C SER A 524 7.83 -33.12 -25.23
N ARG A 525 6.70 -32.42 -25.12
CA ARG A 525 6.31 -31.34 -26.04
C ARG A 525 7.16 -30.07 -25.88
N LEU A 526 7.81 -29.89 -24.71
CA LEU A 526 8.63 -28.73 -24.42
C LEU A 526 9.92 -29.20 -23.72
N ARG A 527 11.03 -29.13 -24.42
CA ARG A 527 12.35 -29.51 -23.89
C ARG A 527 13.10 -28.26 -23.49
N LEU A 528 13.20 -28.03 -22.18
CA LEU A 528 13.89 -26.87 -21.61
C LEU A 528 15.33 -27.18 -21.23
N LYS A 529 16.24 -26.25 -21.49
CA LYS A 529 17.64 -26.28 -21.05
C LYS A 529 18.08 -24.89 -20.57
N PHE A 530 18.75 -24.82 -19.44
CA PHE A 530 19.41 -23.58 -19.00
C PHE A 530 20.76 -23.44 -19.71
N LEU A 531 20.93 -22.33 -20.42
CA LEU A 531 22.19 -21.96 -21.04
C LEU A 531 23.08 -21.16 -20.09
N THR A 532 22.48 -20.43 -19.12
CA THR A 532 23.20 -19.67 -18.10
C THR A 532 22.80 -20.15 -16.70
N PRO A 533 23.64 -19.89 -15.67
CA PRO A 533 23.30 -20.25 -14.29
C PRO A 533 21.95 -19.70 -13.87
N SER A 534 21.16 -20.51 -13.15
CA SER A 534 19.84 -20.16 -12.62
C SER A 534 19.57 -20.92 -11.33
N ILE A 535 18.89 -20.29 -10.40
CA ILE A 535 18.41 -20.98 -9.18
C ILE A 535 17.35 -22.05 -9.48
N TYR A 536 16.76 -22.00 -10.68
CA TYR A 536 15.74 -22.96 -11.13
C TYR A 536 16.30 -24.16 -11.89
N SER A 537 17.62 -24.24 -12.11
CA SER A 537 18.23 -25.27 -12.96
C SER A 537 17.99 -26.69 -12.46
N THR A 538 17.90 -26.88 -11.14
CA THR A 538 17.63 -28.20 -10.53
C THR A 538 16.25 -28.78 -10.89
N ILE A 539 15.28 -27.94 -11.25
CA ILE A 539 13.93 -28.37 -11.65
C ILE A 539 13.93 -29.19 -12.94
N LEU A 540 14.91 -28.96 -13.81
CA LEU A 540 15.04 -29.68 -15.08
C LEU A 540 15.91 -30.93 -14.97
N SER A 541 16.53 -31.18 -13.81
CA SER A 541 17.42 -32.33 -13.56
C SER A 541 16.68 -33.52 -12.96
N GLU A 542 15.43 -33.31 -12.51
CA GLU A 542 14.50 -34.33 -12.03
C GLU A 542 13.59 -34.82 -13.17
#